data_d1607a4b02a60cc1b928852e7a8b1ef5
#
_entry.id   d1607a4b02a60cc1b928852e7a8b1ef5
#
_cell.length_a   1.000
_cell.length_b   1.000
_cell.length_c   1.000
_cell.angle_alpha   90.00
_cell.angle_beta   90.00
_cell.angle_gamma   90.00
#
_symmetry.space_group_name_H-M   'P 1'
#
loop_
_entity.id
_entity.type
_entity.pdbx_description
1 polymer ?
#
loop_
_entity_poly.entity_id
_entity_poly.type
_entity_poly.pdbx_seq_one_letter_code
_entity_poly.pdbx_strand_id
1 'polypeptide(L)'
;MLPLAYPRGYRETVVEAAKNEGIDPLLVFAIIREESRFDSEAVSIAGAFGLMQLMPSTARRINRDLKIELSNNSDLFDVRKNIPIGTRYLSLLIEEFKDVPLAIAAYNAGENAVRKWLLNSKHREMDEFIEDIPYSETKKYVKNVLK
;
A
#
# COMPACT_ATOMS: atom_id res chain seq x y z
N MET A 1 3.26 -17.85 6.09
CA MET A 1 2.11 -18.24 6.95
C MET A 1 1.62 -17.03 7.75
N LEU A 2 0.32 -16.86 7.85
CA LEU A 2 -0.26 -15.75 8.59
C LEU A 2 -0.27 -16.05 10.08
N PRO A 3 0.13 -15.10 10.92
CA PRO A 3 0.06 -15.29 12.37
C PRO A 3 -1.36 -15.56 12.84
N LEU A 4 -1.51 -16.49 13.77
CA LEU A 4 -2.81 -16.82 14.34
C LEU A 4 -3.38 -15.67 15.19
N ALA A 5 -2.51 -14.74 15.61
CA ALA A 5 -2.92 -13.62 16.44
C ALA A 5 -3.72 -12.54 15.69
N TYR A 6 -3.75 -12.56 14.35
CA TYR A 6 -4.51 -11.57 13.61
C TYR A 6 -6.00 -11.83 13.74
N PRO A 7 -6.81 -10.78 13.92
CA PRO A 7 -8.25 -10.94 13.93
C PRO A 7 -8.73 -11.59 12.63
N ARG A 8 -9.67 -12.52 12.77
CA ARG A 8 -10.20 -13.26 11.64
C ARG A 8 -10.80 -12.33 10.58
N GLY A 9 -11.45 -11.24 11.01
CA GLY A 9 -12.05 -10.28 10.09
C GLY A 9 -11.03 -9.59 9.20
N TYR A 10 -9.81 -9.37 9.66
CA TYR A 10 -8.75 -8.77 8.85
C TYR A 10 -8.38 -9.70 7.71
N ARG A 11 -8.21 -10.98 8.01
CA ARG A 11 -7.85 -11.97 7.00
C ARG A 11 -8.91 -12.04 5.90
N GLU A 12 -10.16 -12.18 6.29
CA GLU A 12 -11.25 -12.31 5.32
C GLU A 12 -11.34 -11.06 4.43
N THR A 13 -11.23 -9.89 5.03
CA THR A 13 -11.31 -8.63 4.29
C THR A 13 -10.15 -8.49 3.32
N VAL A 14 -8.94 -8.85 3.75
CA VAL A 14 -7.75 -8.79 2.88
C VAL A 14 -7.88 -9.76 1.71
N VAL A 15 -8.26 -11.01 1.99
CA VAL A 15 -8.38 -12.03 0.94
C VAL A 15 -9.41 -11.61 -0.09
N GLU A 16 -10.56 -11.10 0.35
CA GLU A 16 -11.60 -10.65 -0.56
C GLU A 16 -11.15 -9.45 -1.40
N ALA A 17 -10.55 -8.45 -0.76
CA ALA A 17 -10.08 -7.26 -1.48
C ALA A 17 -8.99 -7.63 -2.50
N ALA A 18 -8.05 -8.48 -2.11
CA ALA A 18 -6.99 -8.92 -3.00
C ALA A 18 -7.56 -9.68 -4.20
N LYS A 19 -8.53 -10.55 -3.95
CA LYS A 19 -9.19 -11.30 -5.02
C LYS A 19 -9.87 -10.36 -6.00
N ASN A 20 -10.59 -9.36 -5.49
CA ASN A 20 -11.30 -8.40 -6.34
C ASN A 20 -10.35 -7.59 -7.23
N GLU A 21 -9.12 -7.37 -6.77
CA GLU A 21 -8.14 -6.60 -7.52
C GLU A 21 -7.12 -7.48 -8.27
N GLY A 22 -7.21 -8.79 -8.13
CA GLY A 22 -6.27 -9.69 -8.79
C GLY A 22 -4.86 -9.64 -8.23
N ILE A 23 -4.72 -9.39 -6.94
CA ILE A 23 -3.43 -9.27 -6.25
C ILE A 23 -3.26 -10.43 -5.27
N ASP A 24 -2.01 -10.85 -5.08
CA ASP A 24 -1.69 -11.84 -4.06
C ASP A 24 -1.99 -11.26 -2.67
N PRO A 25 -2.86 -11.91 -1.87
CA PRO A 25 -3.16 -11.40 -0.53
C PRO A 25 -1.93 -11.31 0.37
N LEU A 26 -0.90 -12.12 0.16
CA LEU A 26 0.32 -12.03 0.94
C LEU A 26 1.01 -10.68 0.76
N LEU A 27 0.92 -10.09 -0.44
CA LEU A 27 1.47 -8.76 -0.68
C LEU A 27 0.71 -7.72 0.14
N VAL A 28 -0.62 -7.81 0.18
CA VAL A 28 -1.44 -6.89 0.97
C VAL A 28 -1.09 -7.01 2.47
N PHE A 29 -0.98 -8.24 2.97
CA PHE A 29 -0.56 -8.46 4.36
C PHE A 29 0.80 -7.87 4.66
N ALA A 30 1.76 -8.00 3.72
CA ALA A 30 3.08 -7.44 3.90
C ALA A 30 3.06 -5.90 3.97
N ILE A 31 2.24 -5.26 3.14
CA ILE A 31 2.05 -3.82 3.20
C ILE A 31 1.47 -3.40 4.55
N ILE A 32 0.42 -4.09 5.00
CA ILE A 32 -0.20 -3.78 6.30
C ILE A 32 0.82 -3.92 7.43
N ARG A 33 1.62 -4.97 7.39
CA ARG A 33 2.66 -5.19 8.41
C ARG A 33 3.64 -4.01 8.46
N GLU A 34 4.13 -3.56 7.30
CA GLU A 34 5.09 -2.46 7.24
C GLU A 34 4.46 -1.12 7.56
N GLU A 35 3.20 -0.91 7.19
CA GLU A 35 2.56 0.39 7.40
C GLU A 35 2.07 0.61 8.83
N SER A 36 1.42 -0.36 9.41
CA SER A 36 0.76 -0.16 10.70
C SER A 36 1.05 -1.24 11.74
N ARG A 37 1.74 -2.31 11.37
CA ARG A 37 1.91 -3.51 12.21
C ARG A 37 0.55 -4.03 12.68
N PHE A 38 -0.45 -3.95 11.80
CA PHE A 38 -1.82 -4.40 12.05
C PHE A 38 -2.56 -3.60 13.11
N ASP A 39 -2.15 -2.35 13.34
CA ASP A 39 -2.89 -1.45 14.21
C ASP A 39 -3.91 -0.66 13.40
N SER A 40 -5.17 -1.03 13.52
CA SER A 40 -6.24 -0.39 12.75
C SER A 40 -6.47 1.08 13.11
N GLU A 41 -5.95 1.52 14.25
CA GLU A 41 -6.09 2.91 14.69
C GLU A 41 -4.81 3.73 14.53
N ALA A 42 -3.83 3.20 13.80
CA ALA A 42 -2.57 3.90 13.58
C ALA A 42 -2.78 5.20 12.80
N VAL A 43 -2.10 6.26 13.24
CA VAL A 43 -2.06 7.55 12.54
C VAL A 43 -0.60 7.99 12.49
N SER A 44 -0.09 8.24 11.28
CA SER A 44 1.28 8.71 11.15
C SER A 44 1.40 10.21 11.42
N ILE A 45 2.63 10.68 11.60
CA ILE A 45 2.89 12.11 11.76
C ILE A 45 2.38 12.89 10.55
N ALA A 46 2.50 12.30 9.36
CA ALA A 46 2.05 12.94 8.12
C ALA A 46 0.52 12.90 7.94
N GLY A 47 -0.20 12.18 8.80
CA GLY A 47 -1.65 12.10 8.72
C GLY A 47 -2.19 10.97 7.87
N ALA A 48 -1.46 9.86 7.77
CA ALA A 48 -1.96 8.64 7.15
C ALA A 48 -2.69 7.80 8.19
N PHE A 49 -3.77 7.15 7.78
CA PHE A 49 -4.73 6.50 8.69
C PHE A 49 -4.84 5.01 8.47
N GLY A 50 -4.86 4.27 9.58
CA GLY A 50 -5.35 2.89 9.63
C GLY A 50 -4.38 1.85 9.13
N LEU A 51 -4.91 0.65 8.87
CA LEU A 51 -4.10 -0.53 8.56
C LEU A 51 -3.15 -0.33 7.40
N MET A 52 -3.61 0.27 6.32
CA MET A 52 -2.79 0.47 5.12
C MET A 52 -2.25 1.89 5.01
N GLN A 53 -2.39 2.68 6.06
CA GLN A 53 -1.85 4.05 6.17
C GLN A 53 -2.21 4.90 4.95
N LEU A 54 -3.51 5.19 4.84
CA LEU A 54 -4.03 5.97 3.72
C LEU A 54 -4.07 7.45 4.08
N MET A 55 -3.50 8.28 3.18
CA MET A 55 -3.72 9.71 3.27
C MET A 55 -5.16 10.00 2.85
N PRO A 56 -5.88 10.86 3.60
CA PRO A 56 -7.29 11.11 3.28
C PRO A 56 -7.54 11.55 1.83
N SER A 57 -6.69 12.38 1.26
CA SER A 57 -6.85 12.81 -0.12
C SER A 57 -6.72 11.66 -1.11
N THR A 58 -5.74 10.78 -0.87
CA THR A 58 -5.55 9.60 -1.70
C THR A 58 -6.75 8.67 -1.57
N ALA A 59 -7.21 8.45 -0.33
CA ALA A 59 -8.37 7.58 -0.10
C ALA A 59 -9.61 8.08 -0.84
N ARG A 60 -9.88 9.39 -0.79
CA ARG A 60 -11.03 9.95 -1.49
C ARG A 60 -10.90 9.80 -3.00
N ARG A 61 -9.70 10.01 -3.55
CA ARG A 61 -9.46 9.88 -4.99
C ARG A 61 -9.66 8.43 -5.45
N ILE A 62 -9.09 7.49 -4.73
CA ILE A 62 -9.19 6.07 -5.09
C ILE A 62 -10.62 5.56 -4.91
N ASN A 63 -11.33 6.09 -3.91
CA ASN A 63 -12.68 5.64 -3.60
C ASN A 63 -13.74 6.05 -4.62
N ARG A 64 -13.41 6.91 -5.59
CA ARG A 64 -14.38 7.33 -6.60
C ARG A 64 -15.02 6.15 -7.32
N ASP A 65 -14.21 5.14 -7.62
CA ASP A 65 -14.68 3.94 -8.32
C ASP A 65 -15.34 2.94 -7.38
N LEU A 66 -14.86 2.84 -6.16
CA LEU A 66 -15.37 1.86 -5.19
C LEU A 66 -16.66 2.31 -4.53
N LYS A 67 -16.84 3.63 -4.39
CA LYS A 67 -18.05 4.23 -3.81
C LYS A 67 -18.35 3.73 -2.39
N ILE A 68 -17.30 3.49 -1.61
CA ILE A 68 -17.45 3.15 -0.20
C ILE A 68 -17.81 4.43 0.54
N GLU A 69 -18.69 4.33 1.55
CA GLU A 69 -19.07 5.51 2.32
C GLU A 69 -17.90 6.01 3.14
N LEU A 70 -17.46 7.24 2.85
CA LEU A 70 -16.41 7.95 3.57
C LEU A 70 -16.93 9.33 3.96
N SER A 71 -17.50 9.43 5.16
CA SER A 71 -18.07 10.69 5.65
C SER A 71 -17.00 11.59 6.30
N ASN A 72 -16.01 10.98 6.94
CA ASN A 72 -14.92 11.72 7.58
C ASN A 72 -13.67 10.84 7.65
N ASN A 73 -12.56 11.45 8.11
CA ASN A 73 -11.28 10.73 8.13
C ASN A 73 -11.28 9.52 9.08
N SER A 74 -12.08 9.56 10.13
CA SER A 74 -12.14 8.45 11.08
C SER A 74 -12.73 7.18 10.46
N ASP A 75 -13.43 7.27 9.33
CA ASP A 75 -13.89 6.09 8.61
C ASP A 75 -12.72 5.24 8.15
N LEU A 76 -11.54 5.83 7.98
CA LEU A 76 -10.34 5.08 7.57
C LEU A 76 -9.77 4.19 8.67
N PHE A 77 -10.29 4.27 9.88
CA PHE A 77 -9.98 3.29 10.92
C PHE A 77 -10.79 2.01 10.77
N ASP A 78 -11.86 2.05 10.00
CA ASP A 78 -12.69 0.87 9.74
C ASP A 78 -11.96 -0.03 8.73
N VAL A 79 -11.60 -1.24 9.18
CA VAL A 79 -10.85 -2.17 8.33
C VAL A 79 -11.59 -2.53 7.06
N ARG A 80 -12.92 -2.58 7.10
CA ARG A 80 -13.74 -2.90 5.93
C ARG A 80 -13.73 -1.80 4.89
N LYS A 81 -13.31 -0.60 5.26
CA LYS A 81 -13.17 0.53 4.35
C LYS A 81 -11.71 0.75 3.96
N ASN A 82 -10.82 0.69 4.94
CA ASN A 82 -9.39 0.92 4.72
C ASN A 82 -8.79 -0.09 3.76
N ILE A 83 -9.00 -1.37 4.01
CA ILE A 83 -8.37 -2.44 3.23
C ILE A 83 -8.78 -2.42 1.75
N PRO A 84 -10.08 -2.34 1.40
CA PRO A 84 -10.43 -2.28 -0.03
C PRO A 84 -9.84 -1.07 -0.75
N ILE A 85 -9.83 0.09 -0.10
CA ILE A 85 -9.29 1.31 -0.70
C ILE A 85 -7.78 1.19 -0.88
N GLY A 86 -7.07 0.74 0.15
CA GLY A 86 -5.62 0.56 0.07
C GLY A 86 -5.21 -0.49 -0.95
N THR A 87 -5.96 -1.58 -1.03
CA THR A 87 -5.69 -2.64 -2.00
C THR A 87 -5.92 -2.15 -3.42
N ARG A 88 -6.99 -1.37 -3.64
CA ARG A 88 -7.24 -0.75 -4.93
C ARG A 88 -6.11 0.19 -5.32
N TYR A 89 -5.64 1.00 -4.39
CA TYR A 89 -4.51 1.90 -4.64
C TYR A 89 -3.28 1.11 -5.06
N LEU A 90 -2.95 0.05 -4.33
CA LEU A 90 -1.82 -0.81 -4.67
C LEU A 90 -1.99 -1.41 -6.08
N SER A 91 -3.18 -1.87 -6.39
CA SER A 91 -3.50 -2.43 -7.73
C SER A 91 -3.24 -1.41 -8.83
N LEU A 92 -3.68 -0.17 -8.62
CA LEU A 92 -3.47 0.89 -9.61
C LEU A 92 -2.00 1.22 -9.79
N LEU A 93 -1.21 1.15 -8.73
CA LEU A 93 0.23 1.36 -8.81
C LEU A 93 0.91 0.24 -9.58
N ILE A 94 0.51 -1.01 -9.33
CA ILE A 94 1.06 -2.15 -10.07
C ILE A 94 0.74 -2.01 -11.55
N GLU A 95 -0.48 -1.59 -11.87
CA GLU A 95 -0.88 -1.39 -13.26
C GLU A 95 -0.12 -0.25 -13.92
N GLU A 96 0.09 0.85 -13.22
CA GLU A 96 0.83 1.99 -13.77
C GLU A 96 2.28 1.64 -14.05
N PHE A 97 2.97 1.06 -13.06
CA PHE A 97 4.41 0.82 -13.17
C PHE A 97 4.74 -0.53 -13.79
N LYS A 98 3.76 -1.41 -13.92
CA LYS A 98 3.91 -2.75 -14.50
C LYS A 98 5.00 -3.57 -13.83
N ASP A 99 5.18 -3.34 -12.54
CA ASP A 99 6.26 -3.92 -11.77
C ASP A 99 5.92 -3.83 -10.29
N VAL A 100 5.99 -4.95 -9.58
CA VAL A 100 5.62 -4.98 -8.17
C VAL A 100 6.59 -4.19 -7.29
N PRO A 101 7.92 -4.36 -7.40
CA PRO A 101 8.83 -3.54 -6.58
C PRO A 101 8.66 -2.04 -6.80
N LEU A 102 8.45 -1.58 -8.02
CA LEU A 102 8.21 -0.16 -8.29
C LEU A 102 6.91 0.31 -7.65
N ALA A 103 5.86 -0.51 -7.71
CA ALA A 103 4.59 -0.19 -7.10
C ALA A 103 4.72 -0.09 -5.57
N ILE A 104 5.49 -0.98 -4.96
CA ILE A 104 5.74 -0.94 -3.53
C ILE A 104 6.47 0.34 -3.15
N ALA A 105 7.49 0.73 -3.93
CA ALA A 105 8.20 1.98 -3.71
C ALA A 105 7.25 3.18 -3.82
N ALA A 106 6.37 3.17 -4.81
CA ALA A 106 5.38 4.23 -4.99
C ALA A 106 4.36 4.27 -3.86
N TYR A 107 3.98 3.14 -3.32
CA TYR A 107 3.07 3.09 -2.19
C TYR A 107 3.67 3.84 -0.98
N ASN A 108 4.95 3.66 -0.74
CA ASN A 108 5.64 4.32 0.37
C ASN A 108 5.99 5.78 0.08
N ALA A 109 6.61 6.05 -1.07
CA ALA A 109 7.17 7.37 -1.39
C ALA A 109 6.24 8.27 -2.20
N GLY A 110 5.15 7.70 -2.71
CA GLY A 110 4.24 8.41 -3.61
C GLY A 110 4.59 8.16 -5.07
N GLU A 111 3.57 8.11 -5.90
CA GLU A 111 3.75 7.82 -7.33
C GLU A 111 4.56 8.88 -8.05
N ASN A 112 4.43 10.15 -7.64
CA ASN A 112 5.18 11.23 -8.29
C ASN A 112 6.68 11.09 -8.07
N ALA A 113 7.09 10.66 -6.89
CA ALA A 113 8.51 10.45 -6.60
C ALA A 113 9.08 9.35 -7.48
N VAL A 114 8.36 8.24 -7.62
CA VAL A 114 8.82 7.12 -8.45
C VAL A 114 8.86 7.51 -9.93
N ARG A 115 7.84 8.23 -10.41
CA ARG A 115 7.84 8.71 -11.79
C ARG A 115 9.06 9.58 -12.06
N LYS A 116 9.41 10.45 -11.12
CA LYS A 116 10.58 11.32 -11.24
C LYS A 116 11.87 10.51 -11.24
N TRP A 117 11.99 9.52 -10.38
CA TRP A 117 13.17 8.65 -10.37
C TRP A 117 13.35 7.96 -11.72
N LEU A 118 12.27 7.44 -12.28
CA LEU A 118 12.33 6.74 -13.57
C LEU A 118 12.76 7.65 -14.69
N LEU A 119 12.34 8.91 -14.69
CA LEU A 119 12.75 9.87 -15.69
C LEU A 119 14.23 10.18 -15.61
N ASN A 120 14.80 10.17 -14.41
CA ASN A 120 16.21 10.51 -14.18
C ASN A 120 17.11 9.29 -14.12
N SER A 121 16.53 8.10 -14.13
CA SER A 121 17.29 6.86 -13.96
C SER A 121 17.78 6.33 -15.30
N LYS A 122 19.00 5.77 -15.29
CA LYS A 122 19.57 5.06 -16.43
C LYS A 122 19.52 3.55 -16.22
N HIS A 123 18.88 3.11 -15.18
CA HIS A 123 18.85 1.70 -14.84
C HIS A 123 17.95 0.91 -15.73
N ARG A 124 18.29 -0.34 -15.93
CA ARG A 124 17.59 -1.27 -16.81
C ARG A 124 17.08 -2.47 -16.05
N GLU A 125 17.78 -2.83 -14.96
CA GLU A 125 17.45 -3.98 -14.17
C GLU A 125 16.78 -3.55 -12.87
N MET A 126 15.81 -4.34 -12.44
CA MET A 126 15.06 -4.03 -11.22
C MET A 126 15.96 -4.02 -9.98
N ASP A 127 16.90 -4.95 -9.90
CA ASP A 127 17.81 -5.02 -8.76
C ASP A 127 18.61 -3.74 -8.61
N GLU A 128 19.08 -3.17 -9.73
CA GLU A 128 19.80 -1.91 -9.72
C GLU A 128 18.90 -0.78 -9.27
N PHE A 129 17.64 -0.79 -9.70
CA PHE A 129 16.69 0.24 -9.30
C PHE A 129 16.48 0.24 -7.80
N ILE A 130 16.27 -0.95 -7.20
CA ILE A 130 16.04 -1.05 -5.75
C ILE A 130 17.24 -0.51 -4.97
N GLU A 131 18.46 -0.88 -5.39
CA GLU A 131 19.67 -0.40 -4.70
C GLU A 131 19.86 1.10 -4.85
N ASP A 132 19.36 1.70 -5.91
CA ASP A 132 19.53 3.12 -6.19
C ASP A 132 18.35 3.99 -5.76
N ILE A 133 17.39 3.43 -5.04
CA ILE A 133 16.30 4.24 -4.49
C ILE A 133 16.92 5.34 -3.62
N PRO A 134 16.65 6.63 -3.94
CA PRO A 134 17.35 7.74 -3.27
C PRO A 134 16.99 7.95 -1.80
N TYR A 135 15.87 7.39 -1.36
CA TYR A 135 15.45 7.53 0.04
C TYR A 135 15.69 6.20 0.75
N SER A 136 16.54 6.22 1.77
CA SER A 136 16.89 5.00 2.51
C SER A 136 15.67 4.35 3.17
N GLU A 137 14.71 5.15 3.61
CA GLU A 137 13.46 4.63 4.19
C GLU A 137 12.68 3.81 3.17
N THR A 138 12.50 4.35 1.96
CA THR A 138 11.76 3.65 0.90
C THR A 138 12.48 2.40 0.45
N LYS A 139 13.80 2.46 0.34
CA LYS A 139 14.61 1.30 -0.02
C LYS A 139 14.41 0.17 0.97
N LYS A 140 14.47 0.49 2.27
CA LYS A 140 14.25 -0.49 3.32
C LYS A 140 12.83 -1.03 3.29
N TYR A 141 11.86 -0.17 3.06
CA TYR A 141 10.44 -0.53 2.94
C TYR A 141 10.24 -1.59 1.84
N VAL A 142 10.77 -1.31 0.64
CA VAL A 142 10.63 -2.24 -0.48
C VAL A 142 11.24 -3.60 -0.12
N LYS A 143 12.44 -3.59 0.44
CA LYS A 143 13.12 -4.83 0.81
C LYS A 143 12.33 -5.62 1.86
N ASN A 144 11.77 -4.92 2.84
CA ASN A 144 10.97 -5.57 3.90
C ASN A 144 9.69 -6.17 3.35
N VAL A 145 8.99 -5.46 2.47
CA VAL A 145 7.75 -5.97 1.88
C VAL A 145 8.01 -7.21 1.04
N LEU A 146 9.11 -7.21 0.29
CA LEU A 146 9.46 -8.33 -0.60
C LEU A 146 10.01 -9.55 0.13
N LYS A 147 10.32 -9.43 1.41
CA LYS A 147 10.70 -10.61 2.18
C LYS A 147 9.53 -11.57 2.27
#